data_54ece67a8891d670ebe3ed2e7c96f176
#
_entry.id   54ece67a8891d670ebe3ed2e7c96f176
#
_cell.length_a   1.000
_cell.length_b   1.000
_cell.length_c   1.000
_cell.angle_alpha   90.00
_cell.angle_beta   90.00
_cell.angle_gamma   90.00
#
_symmetry.space_group_name_H-M   'P 1'
#
loop_
_entity.id
_entity.type
_entity.pdbx_description
1 polymer ?
#
loop_
_entity_poly.entity_id
_entity_poly.type
_entity_poly.pdbx_seq_one_letter_code
_entity_poly.pdbx_strand_id
1 'polypeptide(L)'
;MTSKSKSQLLALSLVCGALLLTSRAAMAQVEFVGVNAKATLTDNNTVATVTGSIVCGPGDTFQINSVIQQNHAQTNVAGSGNTEPVACTGSPQPFAVQVQVVNPPNATFQKGPASAIVSAFTGPSDDSQTLTVKLLLSE
;
A
#
# COMPACT_ATOMS: atom_id res chain seq x y z
N MET A 1 -1.87 16.51 -74.53
CA MET A 1 -2.18 16.29 -74.10
C MET A 1 -2.21 15.85 -72.91
N THR A 2 -2.16 15.95 -72.24
CA THR A 2 -2.33 15.50 -71.24
C THR A 2 -1.78 15.15 -70.14
N SER A 3 -1.61 15.36 -69.48
CA SER A 3 -1.08 15.10 -68.45
C SER A 3 -1.38 14.73 -67.34
N LYS A 4 -1.26 14.48 -66.80
CA LYS A 4 -1.53 14.01 -65.77
C LYS A 4 -0.93 13.95 -64.66
N SER A 5 -0.90 14.26 -64.08
CA SER A 5 -0.39 14.34 -62.96
C SER A 5 -0.75 13.68 -61.97
N LYS A 6 -0.46 13.21 -61.63
CA LYS A 6 -0.67 12.51 -60.73
C LYS A 6 -0.15 12.59 -59.55
N SER A 7 -0.21 12.88 -58.99
CA SER A 7 0.09 12.97 -57.93
C SER A 7 0.13 12.32 -56.96
N GLN A 8 0.39 12.22 -56.43
CA GLN A 8 0.60 11.64 -55.55
C GLN A 8 0.55 11.77 -54.26
N LEU A 9 0.37 11.75 -53.89
CA LEU A 9 0.13 11.82 -52.78
C LEU A 9 0.43 11.13 -51.83
N LEU A 10 0.56 10.94 -51.40
CA LEU A 10 0.79 10.23 -50.62
C LEU A 10 1.15 10.12 -49.43
N ALA A 11 1.23 10.00 -49.16
CA ALA A 11 1.59 9.65 -48.25
C ALA A 11 1.79 9.88 -47.00
N LEU A 12 1.67 10.00 -46.62
CA LEU A 12 1.80 10.29 -45.48
C LEU A 12 1.41 9.70 -44.43
N SER A 13 1.19 9.38 -44.21
CA SER A 13 0.69 8.80 -43.31
C SER A 13 1.30 8.23 -42.30
N LEU A 14 1.57 7.99 -42.02
CA LEU A 14 2.07 7.26 -41.18
C LEU A 14 2.47 7.49 -40.01
N VAL A 15 2.60 7.88 -39.82
CA VAL A 15 3.14 8.21 -38.82
C VAL A 15 2.68 7.95 -37.57
N CYS A 16 1.92 7.92 -37.39
CA CYS A 16 1.46 7.77 -36.22
C CYS A 16 1.72 6.86 -35.34
N GLY A 17 1.92 6.23 -35.36
CA GLY A 17 2.01 5.28 -34.54
C GLY A 17 2.73 5.31 -33.44
N ALA A 18 3.47 5.83 -33.32
CA ALA A 18 4.30 5.62 -32.35
C ALA A 18 4.00 5.99 -31.07
N LEU A 19 3.46 6.55 -30.81
CA LEU A 19 3.42 6.93 -29.61
C LEU A 19 2.94 6.25 -28.59
N LEU A 20 2.45 5.71 -28.60
CA LEU A 20 1.94 5.07 -27.65
C LEU A 20 2.62 4.51 -26.68
N LEU A 21 3.44 4.22 -26.77
CA LEU A 21 4.08 3.50 -25.92
C LEU A 21 4.38 4.01 -24.74
N THR A 22 4.43 4.88 -24.59
CA THR A 22 4.88 5.35 -23.48
C THR A 22 4.19 5.05 -22.31
N SER A 23 3.26 4.78 -22.32
CA SER A 23 2.64 4.56 -21.15
C SER A 23 3.11 3.78 -20.14
N ARG A 24 3.81 3.19 -20.15
CA ARG A 24 4.17 2.30 -19.21
C ARG A 24 4.73 2.74 -18.09
N ALA A 25 5.03 3.59 -17.89
CA ALA A 25 5.76 3.89 -16.85
C ALA A 25 5.20 3.64 -15.57
N ALA A 26 4.27 3.70 -15.37
CA ALA A 26 3.83 3.52 -14.15
C ALA A 26 3.93 2.38 -13.41
N MET A 27 4.65 1.76 -13.43
CA MET A 27 4.69 0.64 -12.79
C MET A 27 5.22 0.47 -11.58
N ALA A 28 5.93 0.62 -11.11
CA ALA A 28 6.51 0.26 -9.93
C ALA A 28 5.81 0.79 -8.77
N GLN A 29 4.70 1.00 -8.70
CA GLN A 29 4.10 1.52 -7.52
C GLN A 29 3.77 0.46 -6.54
N VAL A 30 3.74 0.79 -5.26
CA VAL A 30 3.25 -0.09 -4.23
C VAL A 30 1.77 0.19 -4.06
N GLU A 31 1.00 -0.88 -3.92
CA GLU A 31 -0.44 -0.72 -3.80
C GLU A 31 -0.98 -1.75 -2.83
N PHE A 32 -1.83 -1.32 -1.92
CA PHE A 32 -2.51 -2.27 -1.05
C PHE A 32 -3.59 -2.98 -1.85
N VAL A 33 -3.55 -4.31 -1.79
CA VAL A 33 -4.63 -5.10 -2.33
C VAL A 33 -5.78 -5.11 -1.33
N GLY A 34 -5.46 -5.14 -0.04
CA GLY A 34 -6.45 -5.03 0.99
C GLY A 34 -5.80 -5.04 2.35
N VAL A 35 -6.49 -4.48 3.32
CA VAL A 35 -6.12 -4.54 4.72
C VAL A 35 -7.29 -5.16 5.45
N ASN A 36 -7.00 -6.16 6.29
CA ASN A 36 -8.04 -6.86 7.00
C ASN A 36 -8.70 -5.91 7.98
N ALA A 37 -10.02 -5.93 8.04
CA ALA A 37 -10.75 -5.07 8.97
C ALA A 37 -10.68 -5.56 10.41
N LYS A 38 -10.14 -6.74 10.65
CA LYS A 38 -9.99 -7.27 12.00
C LYS A 38 -8.52 -7.35 12.33
N ALA A 39 -8.16 -6.99 13.55
CA ALA A 39 -6.81 -7.14 14.06
C ALA A 39 -6.86 -7.98 15.32
N THR A 40 -5.83 -8.78 15.53
CA THR A 40 -5.78 -9.73 16.64
C THR A 40 -4.96 -9.17 17.78
N LEU A 41 -5.52 -9.22 18.97
CA LEU A 41 -4.84 -8.78 20.18
C LEU A 41 -4.07 -9.94 20.82
N THR A 42 -2.85 -9.67 21.25
CA THR A 42 -2.00 -10.65 21.93
C THR A 42 -1.22 -9.94 23.04
N ASP A 43 -0.48 -10.73 23.79
CA ASP A 43 0.41 -10.22 24.84
C ASP A 43 -0.34 -9.34 25.85
N ASN A 44 -1.41 -9.88 26.39
CA ASN A 44 -2.24 -9.17 27.37
C ASN A 44 -2.77 -7.86 26.77
N ASN A 45 -3.12 -7.89 25.49
CA ASN A 45 -3.72 -6.77 24.76
C ASN A 45 -2.77 -5.58 24.60
N THR A 46 -1.48 -5.81 24.69
CA THR A 46 -0.53 -4.73 24.41
C THR A 46 -0.08 -4.72 22.96
N VAL A 47 -0.40 -5.76 22.18
CA VAL A 47 -0.02 -5.87 20.78
C VAL A 47 -1.26 -6.15 19.94
N ALA A 48 -1.42 -5.44 18.85
CA ALA A 48 -2.46 -5.73 17.86
C ALA A 48 -1.77 -6.03 16.54
N THR A 49 -2.12 -7.14 15.91
CA THR A 49 -1.54 -7.54 14.62
C THR A 49 -2.50 -7.17 13.50
N VAL A 50 -2.02 -6.31 12.60
CA VAL A 50 -2.76 -5.88 11.43
C VAL A 50 -2.23 -6.66 10.24
N THR A 51 -3.12 -7.22 9.45
CA THR A 51 -2.73 -8.04 8.30
C THR A 51 -3.36 -7.52 7.02
N GLY A 52 -2.79 -7.89 5.92
CA GLY A 52 -3.30 -7.53 4.61
C GLY A 52 -2.40 -8.05 3.52
N SER A 53 -2.56 -7.50 2.33
CA SER A 53 -1.73 -7.86 1.17
C SER A 53 -1.38 -6.62 0.39
N ILE A 54 -0.19 -6.61 -0.19
CA ILE A 54 0.24 -5.54 -1.07
C ILE A 54 0.85 -6.13 -2.32
N VAL A 55 0.96 -5.30 -3.33
CA VAL A 55 1.69 -5.67 -4.55
C VAL A 55 2.69 -4.56 -4.83
N CYS A 56 3.90 -4.94 -5.19
CA CYS A 56 4.95 -4.00 -5.57
C CYS A 56 5.87 -4.63 -6.58
N GLY A 57 6.62 -3.81 -7.30
CA GLY A 57 7.41 -4.26 -8.44
C GLY A 57 8.63 -5.06 -8.04
N PRO A 58 8.97 -6.09 -8.81
CA PRO A 58 10.19 -6.85 -8.56
C PRO A 58 11.41 -5.93 -8.58
N GLY A 59 12.37 -6.21 -7.75
CA GLY A 59 13.55 -5.37 -7.61
C GLY A 59 13.47 -4.40 -6.46
N ASP A 60 12.29 -4.17 -5.94
CA ASP A 60 12.12 -3.35 -4.75
C ASP A 60 11.97 -4.23 -3.51
N THR A 61 12.05 -3.61 -2.36
CA THR A 61 11.61 -4.20 -1.10
C THR A 61 10.50 -3.31 -0.54
N PHE A 62 9.64 -3.88 0.28
CA PHE A 62 8.61 -3.10 0.93
C PHE A 62 8.69 -3.24 2.45
N GLN A 63 8.26 -2.21 3.13
CA GLN A 63 8.03 -2.22 4.58
C GLN A 63 6.67 -1.65 4.85
N ILE A 64 6.03 -2.14 5.90
CA ILE A 64 4.73 -1.64 6.34
C ILE A 64 4.91 -0.98 7.69
N ASN A 65 4.34 0.18 7.85
CA ASN A 65 4.28 0.88 9.11
C ASN A 65 2.80 1.02 9.47
N SER A 66 2.47 0.82 10.72
CA SER A 66 1.08 1.01 11.14
C SER A 66 1.03 1.73 12.48
N VAL A 67 0.07 2.62 12.60
CA VAL A 67 -0.24 3.31 13.85
C VAL A 67 -1.71 3.04 14.12
N ILE A 68 -2.03 2.54 15.31
CA ILE A 68 -3.40 2.31 15.73
C ILE A 68 -3.75 3.29 16.83
N GLN A 69 -4.94 3.87 16.74
CA GLN A 69 -5.50 4.70 17.79
C GLN A 69 -6.84 4.14 18.19
N GLN A 70 -7.06 4.05 19.48
CA GLN A 70 -8.33 3.58 20.02
C GLN A 70 -8.76 4.49 21.15
N ASN A 71 -9.99 4.98 21.05
CA ASN A 71 -10.55 5.80 22.10
C ASN A 71 -11.52 4.93 22.88
N HIS A 72 -11.20 4.63 24.12
CA HIS A 72 -12.03 3.80 24.95
C HIS A 72 -12.17 4.43 26.31
N ALA A 73 -13.40 4.65 26.74
CA ALA A 73 -13.69 5.20 28.06
C ALA A 73 -12.89 6.49 28.33
N GLN A 74 -12.88 7.37 27.35
CA GLN A 74 -12.20 8.67 27.45
C GLN A 74 -10.68 8.57 27.53
N THR A 75 -10.12 7.42 27.32
CA THR A 75 -8.68 7.25 27.23
C THR A 75 -8.32 6.95 25.78
N ASN A 76 -7.36 7.68 25.27
CA ASN A 76 -6.91 7.46 23.91
C ASN A 76 -5.63 6.64 23.97
N VAL A 77 -5.66 5.44 23.43
CA VAL A 77 -4.52 4.53 23.41
C VAL A 77 -3.96 4.50 22.01
N ALA A 78 -2.67 4.66 21.88
CA ALA A 78 -2.00 4.64 20.59
C ALA A 78 -0.85 3.64 20.59
N GLY A 79 -0.66 3.01 19.45
CA GLY A 79 0.46 2.10 19.26
C GLY A 79 1.04 2.24 17.88
N SER A 80 2.22 1.69 17.68
CA SER A 80 2.90 1.73 16.40
C SER A 80 3.71 0.47 16.18
N GLY A 81 4.00 0.18 14.92
CA GLY A 81 4.83 -0.94 14.56
C GLY A 81 5.27 -0.90 13.12
N ASN A 82 6.33 -1.63 12.82
CA ASN A 82 6.88 -1.72 11.48
C ASN A 82 7.20 -3.17 11.17
N THR A 83 7.21 -3.52 9.89
CA THR A 83 7.74 -4.80 9.45
C THR A 83 9.18 -4.64 9.02
N GLU A 84 9.89 -5.76 8.93
CA GLU A 84 11.18 -5.79 8.28
C GLU A 84 10.99 -5.68 6.76
N PRO A 85 12.02 -5.24 6.02
CA PRO A 85 11.91 -5.18 4.57
C PRO A 85 11.71 -6.57 3.95
N VAL A 86 10.83 -6.64 2.98
CA VAL A 86 10.52 -7.89 2.27
C VAL A 86 10.64 -7.64 0.79
N ALA A 87 11.24 -8.58 0.06
CA ALA A 87 11.40 -8.40 -1.39
C ALA A 87 10.06 -8.46 -2.11
N CYS A 88 9.86 -7.54 -3.04
CA CYS A 88 8.66 -7.51 -3.87
C CYS A 88 8.74 -8.54 -4.97
N THR A 89 7.64 -9.19 -5.28
CA THR A 89 7.60 -10.22 -6.31
C THR A 89 6.81 -9.83 -7.55
N GLY A 90 6.09 -8.71 -7.52
CA GLY A 90 5.19 -8.36 -8.61
C GLY A 90 3.81 -8.95 -8.46
N SER A 91 3.61 -9.83 -7.50
CA SER A 91 2.31 -10.44 -7.21
C SER A 91 1.87 -10.05 -5.82
N PRO A 92 0.59 -10.19 -5.48
CA PRO A 92 0.14 -9.88 -4.14
C PRO A 92 0.89 -10.71 -3.09
N GLN A 93 1.33 -10.04 -2.05
CA GLN A 93 2.08 -10.66 -0.96
C GLN A 93 1.43 -10.30 0.36
N PRO A 94 1.29 -11.26 1.28
CA PRO A 94 0.71 -10.97 2.56
C PRO A 94 1.69 -10.22 3.46
N PHE A 95 1.15 -9.44 4.37
CA PHE A 95 1.95 -8.84 5.42
C PHE A 95 1.23 -8.94 6.75
N ALA A 96 2.00 -8.90 7.82
CA ALA A 96 1.48 -8.80 9.17
C ALA A 96 2.37 -7.83 9.92
N VAL A 97 1.78 -6.80 10.51
CA VAL A 97 2.54 -5.84 11.28
C VAL A 97 2.03 -5.85 12.71
N GLN A 98 2.95 -6.01 13.66
CA GLN A 98 2.61 -6.00 15.07
C GLN A 98 2.71 -4.58 15.57
N VAL A 99 1.62 -4.07 16.09
CA VAL A 99 1.49 -2.72 16.59
C VAL A 99 1.48 -2.79 18.11
N GLN A 100 2.47 -2.19 18.74
CA GLN A 100 2.60 -2.26 20.18
C GLN A 100 2.18 -0.93 20.79
N VAL A 101 1.47 -0.99 21.92
CA VAL A 101 1.04 0.22 22.60
C VAL A 101 2.24 1.03 23.02
N VAL A 102 2.20 2.32 22.75
CA VAL A 102 3.27 3.22 23.14
C VAL A 102 2.78 4.37 24.01
N ASN A 103 1.52 4.70 23.93
CA ASN A 103 1.00 5.86 24.68
C ASN A 103 -0.47 5.63 25.05
N PRO A 104 -0.84 5.76 26.31
CA PRO A 104 0.03 5.99 27.48
C PRO A 104 0.86 4.76 27.80
N PRO A 105 1.97 4.92 28.48
CA PRO A 105 2.76 3.75 28.88
C PRO A 105 1.93 2.81 29.73
N ASN A 106 2.13 1.52 29.54
CA ASN A 106 1.43 0.48 30.28
C ASN A 106 -0.07 0.39 30.00
N ALA A 107 -0.58 1.11 29.00
CA ALA A 107 -1.96 0.95 28.60
C ALA A 107 -2.12 -0.28 27.72
N THR A 108 -3.36 -0.72 27.54
CA THR A 108 -3.68 -1.84 26.69
C THR A 108 -4.78 -1.45 25.72
N PHE A 109 -4.81 -2.12 24.58
CA PHE A 109 -5.95 -2.02 23.69
C PHE A 109 -7.13 -2.79 24.29
N GLN A 110 -8.32 -2.46 23.87
CA GLN A 110 -9.53 -3.17 24.27
C GLN A 110 -10.17 -3.79 23.04
N LYS A 111 -10.93 -4.85 23.22
CA LYS A 111 -11.73 -5.38 22.14
C LYS A 111 -12.69 -4.31 21.68
N GLY A 112 -12.87 -4.18 20.39
CA GLY A 112 -13.80 -3.20 19.84
C GLY A 112 -13.17 -2.38 18.74
N PRO A 113 -13.85 -1.31 18.33
CA PRO A 113 -13.42 -0.52 17.20
C PRO A 113 -12.18 0.31 17.50
N ALA A 114 -11.37 0.50 16.48
CA ALA A 114 -10.17 1.33 16.51
C ALA A 114 -9.94 1.84 15.11
N SER A 115 -9.03 2.78 14.93
CA SER A 115 -8.63 3.20 13.61
C SER A 115 -7.14 3.03 13.44
N ALA A 116 -6.72 2.73 12.23
CA ALA A 116 -5.33 2.54 11.91
C ALA A 116 -4.95 3.35 10.69
N ILE A 117 -3.74 3.84 10.70
CA ILE A 117 -3.11 4.37 9.51
C ILE A 117 -2.06 3.33 9.13
N VAL A 118 -2.15 2.81 7.91
CA VAL A 118 -1.23 1.78 7.44
C VAL A 118 -0.53 2.34 6.22
N SER A 119 0.79 2.36 6.26
CA SER A 119 1.60 2.91 5.19
C SER A 119 2.56 1.86 4.66
N ALA A 120 2.69 1.80 3.36
CA ALA A 120 3.65 0.93 2.71
C ALA A 120 4.69 1.80 2.01
N PHE A 121 5.94 1.42 2.13
CA PHE A 121 7.04 2.13 1.53
C PHE A 121 7.88 1.15 0.75
N THR A 122 8.35 1.54 -0.41
CA THR A 122 9.23 0.69 -1.20
C THR A 122 10.56 1.39 -1.47
N GLY A 123 11.57 0.62 -1.67
CA GLY A 123 12.89 1.07 -2.09
C GLY A 123 13.53 0.01 -2.97
N PRO A 124 14.34 0.46 -3.92
CA PRO A 124 14.82 1.80 -4.17
C PRO A 124 13.88 2.71 -4.94
N SER A 125 12.70 2.25 -5.35
CA SER A 125 11.83 3.12 -6.14
C SER A 125 11.29 4.29 -5.35
N ASP A 126 11.28 4.19 -4.04
CA ASP A 126 10.85 5.29 -3.17
C ASP A 126 9.38 5.65 -3.33
N ASP A 127 8.56 4.65 -3.56
CA ASP A 127 7.12 4.83 -3.62
C ASP A 127 6.48 4.59 -2.26
N SER A 128 5.31 5.11 -2.07
CA SER A 128 4.56 4.88 -0.84
C SER A 128 3.07 4.99 -1.06
N GLN A 129 2.32 4.33 -0.21
CA GLN A 129 0.87 4.45 -0.17
C GLN A 129 0.42 4.39 1.28
N THR A 130 -0.55 5.20 1.64
CA THR A 130 -1.08 5.26 2.99
C THR A 130 -2.60 5.11 2.95
N LEU A 131 -3.12 4.26 3.83
CA LEU A 131 -4.55 4.07 3.97
C LEU A 131 -4.95 4.32 5.41
N THR A 132 -6.16 4.83 5.59
CA THR A 132 -6.80 4.90 6.90
C THR A 132 -7.86 3.81 6.94
N VAL A 133 -7.80 2.95 7.93
CA VAL A 133 -8.64 1.78 8.00
C VAL A 133 -9.35 1.74 9.34
N LYS A 134 -10.62 1.39 9.33
CA LYS A 134 -11.33 1.12 10.57
C LYS A 134 -11.15 -0.33 10.91
N LEU A 135 -10.71 -0.60 12.12
CA LEU A 135 -10.43 -1.96 12.56
C LEU A 135 -11.37 -2.37 13.66
N LEU A 136 -11.56 -3.67 13.79
CA LEU A 136 -12.19 -4.26 14.94
C LEU A 136 -11.13 -5.11 15.64
N LEU A 137 -10.78 -4.75 16.86
CA LEU A 137 -9.79 -5.48 17.63
C LEU A 137 -10.48 -6.62 18.38
N SER A 138 -9.89 -7.80 18.31
CA SER A 138 -10.43 -8.98 18.99
C SER A 138 -9.32 -9.93 19.36
N GLU A 139 -9.58 -10.85 20.28
CA GLU A 139 -8.62 -11.88 20.63
C GLU A 139 -8.72 -13.07 19.71
#